data_8c643b6079cbbaf0045a515b0e352b33
#
_entry.id   8c643b6079cbbaf0045a515b0e352b33
#
_cell.length_a   1.000
_cell.length_b   1.000
_cell.length_c   1.000
_cell.angle_alpha   90.00
_cell.angle_beta   90.00
_cell.angle_gamma   90.00
#
_symmetry.space_group_name_H-M   'P 1'
#
loop_
_entity.id
_entity.type
_entity.pdbx_description
1 polymer ?
#
loop_
_entity_poly.entity_id
_entity_poly.type
_entity_poly.pdbx_seq_one_letter_code
_entity_poly.pdbx_strand_id
1 'polypeptide(L)'
;PAAILSCVYEGTLLPIEKGLEVEAKYFATLVTGPVARNLIRTMFVNKGNADKLSVRPADVPKSKVTKLGVLGAGMMGAGVAYVSAMQGMEVILIDSTIEQAEKGKAYSAKLLAREVEKGRRTQEQAEAVLARIRPTTDYAQLEGADLVIEAVFEHRAIKADVTAKAEAVIPKTS
;
A
#
# COMPACT_ATOMS: atom_id res chain seq x y z
N PRO A 1 -22.39 -6.32 9.60
CA PRO A 1 -22.18 -6.44 11.07
C PRO A 1 -23.46 -6.74 11.82
N ALA A 2 -24.58 -6.02 11.56
CA ALA A 2 -25.84 -6.24 12.29
C ALA A 2 -26.32 -7.68 12.21
N ALA A 3 -26.37 -8.29 11.01
CA ALA A 3 -26.79 -9.68 10.84
C ALA A 3 -25.90 -10.67 11.62
N ILE A 4 -24.60 -10.41 11.74
CA ILE A 4 -23.71 -11.26 12.55
C ILE A 4 -24.09 -11.17 14.03
N LEU A 5 -24.36 -9.96 14.54
CA LEU A 5 -24.80 -9.77 15.93
C LEU A 5 -26.14 -10.47 16.19
N SER A 6 -27.08 -10.38 15.24
CA SER A 6 -28.36 -11.08 15.34
C SER A 6 -28.18 -12.60 15.34
N CYS A 7 -27.32 -13.13 14.44
CA CYS A 7 -27.01 -14.56 14.41
C CYS A 7 -26.42 -15.05 15.74
N VAL A 8 -25.48 -14.29 16.31
CA VAL A 8 -24.88 -14.65 17.61
C VAL A 8 -25.92 -14.60 18.70
N TYR A 9 -26.71 -13.53 18.79
CA TYR A 9 -27.71 -13.37 19.84
C TYR A 9 -28.81 -14.43 19.79
N GLU A 10 -29.38 -14.69 18.61
CA GLU A 10 -30.46 -15.68 18.45
C GLU A 10 -29.92 -17.11 18.51
N GLY A 11 -28.77 -17.36 17.84
CA GLY A 11 -28.22 -18.71 17.68
C GLY A 11 -27.65 -19.30 18.98
N THR A 12 -27.05 -18.46 19.84
CA THR A 12 -26.48 -18.94 21.12
C THR A 12 -27.54 -19.35 22.16
N LEU A 13 -28.80 -18.98 21.94
CA LEU A 13 -29.93 -19.38 22.78
C LEU A 13 -30.54 -20.74 22.38
N LEU A 14 -30.05 -21.36 21.31
CA LEU A 14 -30.62 -22.54 20.68
C LEU A 14 -29.60 -23.71 20.62
N PRO A 15 -30.06 -24.97 20.49
CA PRO A 15 -29.18 -26.05 20.07
C PRO A 15 -28.48 -25.73 18.75
N ILE A 16 -27.26 -26.26 18.54
CA ILE A 16 -26.39 -25.88 17.41
C ILE A 16 -27.07 -26.01 16.05
N GLU A 17 -27.87 -27.09 15.85
CA GLU A 17 -28.58 -27.31 14.59
C GLU A 17 -29.59 -26.18 14.30
N LYS A 18 -30.26 -25.67 15.32
CA LYS A 18 -31.20 -24.54 15.19
C LYS A 18 -30.49 -23.20 15.05
N GLY A 19 -29.34 -23.06 15.70
CA GLY A 19 -28.46 -21.91 15.48
C GLY A 19 -27.98 -21.81 14.04
N LEU A 20 -27.62 -22.91 13.40
CA LEU A 20 -27.26 -22.98 11.98
C LEU A 20 -28.42 -22.60 11.03
N GLU A 21 -29.67 -22.96 11.37
CA GLU A 21 -30.86 -22.52 10.61
C GLU A 21 -31.03 -20.99 10.68
N VAL A 22 -30.78 -20.38 11.84
CA VAL A 22 -30.78 -18.92 12.01
C VAL A 22 -29.69 -18.28 11.14
N GLU A 23 -28.47 -18.80 11.18
CA GLU A 23 -27.36 -18.32 10.33
C GLU A 23 -27.74 -18.41 8.84
N ALA A 24 -28.24 -19.55 8.38
CA ALA A 24 -28.63 -19.74 6.99
C ALA A 24 -29.69 -18.75 6.53
N LYS A 25 -30.65 -18.39 7.36
CA LYS A 25 -31.67 -17.36 7.08
C LYS A 25 -31.04 -15.99 6.87
N TYR A 26 -30.17 -15.56 7.78
CA TYR A 26 -29.48 -14.27 7.64
C TYR A 26 -28.52 -14.26 6.45
N PHE A 27 -27.79 -15.36 6.24
CA PHE A 27 -26.91 -15.49 5.08
C PHE A 27 -27.67 -15.39 3.75
N ALA A 28 -28.79 -16.11 3.61
CA ALA A 28 -29.62 -16.03 2.40
C ALA A 28 -30.09 -14.60 2.13
N THR A 29 -30.52 -13.87 3.16
CA THR A 29 -30.93 -12.46 3.04
C THR A 29 -29.78 -11.56 2.58
N LEU A 30 -28.58 -11.78 3.12
CA LEU A 30 -27.41 -10.97 2.77
C LEU A 30 -26.90 -11.27 1.36
N VAL A 31 -26.79 -12.56 0.98
CA VAL A 31 -26.17 -12.97 -0.30
C VAL A 31 -27.02 -12.58 -1.51
N THR A 32 -28.36 -12.57 -1.35
CA THR A 32 -29.27 -12.14 -2.41
C THR A 32 -29.43 -10.63 -2.53
N GLY A 33 -28.90 -9.88 -1.55
CA GLY A 33 -28.99 -8.42 -1.50
C GLY A 33 -28.06 -7.70 -2.48
N PRO A 34 -28.36 -6.43 -2.81
CA PRO A 34 -27.56 -5.64 -3.75
C PRO A 34 -26.15 -5.35 -3.20
N VAL A 35 -25.98 -5.27 -1.88
CA VAL A 35 -24.67 -5.02 -1.25
C VAL A 35 -23.72 -6.19 -1.52
N ALA A 36 -24.15 -7.44 -1.30
CA ALA A 36 -23.34 -8.61 -1.57
C ALA A 36 -22.95 -8.71 -3.05
N ARG A 37 -23.92 -8.50 -3.95
CA ARG A 37 -23.65 -8.49 -5.40
C ARG A 37 -22.59 -7.43 -5.77
N ASN A 38 -22.70 -6.23 -5.24
CA ASN A 38 -21.74 -5.16 -5.53
C ASN A 38 -20.36 -5.45 -4.94
N LEU A 39 -20.29 -5.99 -3.71
CA LEU A 39 -19.03 -6.42 -3.11
C LEU A 39 -18.36 -7.55 -3.90
N ILE A 40 -19.12 -8.57 -4.31
CA ILE A 40 -18.60 -9.67 -5.14
C ILE A 40 -18.05 -9.11 -6.45
N ARG A 41 -18.82 -8.25 -7.12
CA ARG A 41 -18.39 -7.64 -8.38
C ARG A 41 -17.10 -6.84 -8.23
N THR A 42 -17.00 -6.02 -7.16
CA THR A 42 -15.84 -5.15 -6.94
C THR A 42 -14.63 -5.93 -6.46
N MET A 43 -14.79 -6.71 -5.37
CA MET A 43 -13.67 -7.33 -4.66
C MET A 43 -13.15 -8.62 -5.32
N PHE A 44 -13.98 -9.31 -6.09
CA PHE A 44 -13.58 -10.56 -6.74
C PHE A 44 -13.48 -10.41 -8.26
N VAL A 45 -14.54 -9.94 -8.93
CA VAL A 45 -14.56 -9.88 -10.41
C VAL A 45 -13.65 -8.76 -10.91
N ASN A 46 -13.92 -7.51 -10.50
CA ASN A 46 -13.18 -6.35 -11.02
C ASN A 46 -11.71 -6.37 -10.55
N LYS A 47 -11.50 -6.69 -9.26
CA LYS A 47 -10.13 -6.85 -8.75
C LYS A 47 -9.38 -7.95 -9.49
N GLY A 48 -10.00 -9.11 -9.71
CA GLY A 48 -9.37 -10.21 -10.45
C GLY A 48 -9.04 -9.82 -11.90
N ASN A 49 -9.88 -9.02 -12.57
CA ASN A 49 -9.61 -8.50 -13.90
C ASN A 49 -8.46 -7.47 -13.88
N ALA A 50 -8.40 -6.62 -12.88
CA ALA A 50 -7.29 -5.67 -12.69
C ALA A 50 -5.96 -6.39 -12.43
N ASP A 51 -5.95 -7.38 -11.53
CA ASP A 51 -4.77 -8.17 -11.22
C ASP A 51 -4.23 -8.94 -12.45
N LYS A 52 -5.13 -9.40 -13.32
CA LYS A 52 -4.79 -10.05 -14.60
C LYS A 52 -4.39 -9.07 -15.70
N LEU A 53 -4.48 -7.77 -15.44
CA LEU A 53 -4.24 -6.71 -16.42
C LEU A 53 -5.08 -6.91 -17.71
N SER A 54 -6.33 -7.37 -17.58
CA SER A 54 -7.18 -7.79 -18.72
C SER A 54 -7.52 -6.65 -19.69
N VAL A 55 -7.45 -5.39 -19.25
CA VAL A 55 -7.67 -4.20 -20.07
C VAL A 55 -6.38 -3.50 -20.49
N ARG A 56 -5.21 -4.08 -20.17
CA ARG A 56 -3.93 -3.49 -20.55
C ARG A 56 -3.73 -3.59 -22.06
N PRO A 57 -3.34 -2.50 -22.76
CA PRO A 57 -3.01 -2.56 -24.18
C PRO A 57 -1.89 -3.57 -24.44
N ALA A 58 -2.07 -4.43 -25.44
CA ALA A 58 -1.13 -5.52 -25.74
C ALA A 58 0.18 -5.03 -26.36
N ASP A 59 0.13 -3.90 -27.05
CA ASP A 59 1.25 -3.25 -27.75
C ASP A 59 2.15 -2.40 -26.83
N VAL A 60 1.73 -2.16 -25.58
CA VAL A 60 2.54 -1.43 -24.60
C VAL A 60 3.45 -2.40 -23.85
N PRO A 61 4.79 -2.26 -23.92
CA PRO A 61 5.72 -3.12 -23.19
C PRO A 61 5.53 -3.00 -21.67
N LYS A 62 5.83 -4.07 -20.94
CA LYS A 62 5.80 -4.05 -19.47
C LYS A 62 6.98 -3.20 -18.97
N SER A 63 6.68 -2.18 -18.18
CA SER A 63 7.70 -1.42 -17.45
C SER A 63 8.12 -2.16 -16.18
N LYS A 64 9.35 -1.93 -15.76
CA LYS A 64 9.90 -2.41 -14.49
C LYS A 64 10.41 -1.19 -13.72
N VAL A 65 9.87 -0.97 -12.53
CA VAL A 65 10.35 0.08 -11.62
C VAL A 65 11.52 -0.48 -10.81
N THR A 66 12.67 0.14 -10.93
CA THR A 66 13.91 -0.19 -10.19
C THR A 66 14.31 0.93 -9.23
N LYS A 67 14.05 2.18 -9.61
CA LYS A 67 14.27 3.38 -8.80
C LYS A 67 12.97 4.15 -8.62
N LEU A 68 12.57 4.33 -7.37
CA LEU A 68 11.34 4.98 -6.96
C LEU A 68 11.62 6.26 -6.18
N GLY A 69 11.00 7.36 -6.59
CA GLY A 69 10.89 8.56 -5.77
C GLY A 69 9.64 8.55 -4.90
N VAL A 70 9.75 8.93 -3.64
CA VAL A 70 8.61 9.11 -2.74
C VAL A 70 8.69 10.52 -2.15
N LEU A 71 7.70 11.35 -2.44
CA LEU A 71 7.58 12.71 -1.93
C LEU A 71 6.67 12.71 -0.70
N GLY A 72 7.24 13.06 0.44
CA GLY A 72 6.61 12.97 1.75
C GLY A 72 6.99 11.69 2.50
N ALA A 73 7.60 11.84 3.67
CA ALA A 73 8.05 10.74 4.54
C ALA A 73 7.12 10.52 5.74
N GLY A 74 5.88 11.01 5.65
CA GLY A 74 4.83 10.76 6.63
C GLY A 74 4.41 9.28 6.67
N MET A 75 3.33 8.98 7.37
CA MET A 75 2.85 7.61 7.57
C MET A 75 2.69 6.82 6.26
N MET A 76 2.07 7.44 5.23
CA MET A 76 1.85 6.77 3.94
C MET A 76 3.15 6.62 3.15
N GLY A 77 3.93 7.71 3.00
CA GLY A 77 5.18 7.68 2.24
C GLY A 77 6.23 6.75 2.86
N ALA A 78 6.37 6.73 4.18
CA ALA A 78 7.24 5.78 4.86
C ALA A 78 6.80 4.32 4.64
N GLY A 79 5.47 4.06 4.61
CA GLY A 79 4.92 2.74 4.29
C GLY A 79 5.20 2.32 2.84
N VAL A 80 5.02 3.23 1.88
CA VAL A 80 5.35 3.00 0.46
C VAL A 80 6.85 2.72 0.30
N ALA A 81 7.71 3.53 0.93
CA ALA A 81 9.16 3.33 0.90
C ALA A 81 9.56 1.94 1.43
N TYR A 82 8.96 1.52 2.55
CA TYR A 82 9.21 0.20 3.12
C TYR A 82 8.86 -0.94 2.16
N VAL A 83 7.62 -0.96 1.65
CA VAL A 83 7.17 -2.08 0.80
C VAL A 83 7.92 -2.12 -0.54
N SER A 84 8.31 -0.97 -1.09
CA SER A 84 9.08 -0.87 -2.32
C SER A 84 10.51 -1.36 -2.13
N ALA A 85 11.18 -0.97 -1.04
CA ALA A 85 12.52 -1.46 -0.69
C ALA A 85 12.53 -2.97 -0.43
N MET A 86 11.45 -3.51 0.16
CA MET A 86 11.23 -4.95 0.34
C MET A 86 11.17 -5.71 -0.99
N GLN A 87 10.66 -5.08 -2.06
CA GLN A 87 10.61 -5.64 -3.42
C GLN A 87 11.92 -5.43 -4.20
N GLY A 88 12.94 -4.85 -3.58
CA GLY A 88 14.27 -4.68 -4.18
C GLY A 88 14.48 -3.35 -4.90
N MET A 89 13.52 -2.42 -4.86
CA MET A 89 13.66 -1.10 -5.47
C MET A 89 14.60 -0.21 -4.66
N GLU A 90 15.38 0.62 -5.34
CA GLU A 90 16.02 1.79 -4.73
C GLU A 90 14.95 2.86 -4.49
N VAL A 91 14.91 3.42 -3.29
CA VAL A 91 13.88 4.40 -2.90
C VAL A 91 14.55 5.70 -2.46
N ILE A 92 14.24 6.79 -3.15
CA ILE A 92 14.60 8.14 -2.76
C ILE A 92 13.42 8.70 -1.97
N LEU A 93 13.60 8.85 -0.65
CA LEU A 93 12.56 9.31 0.26
C LEU A 93 12.79 10.79 0.59
N ILE A 94 11.94 11.66 0.02
CA ILE A 94 12.07 13.12 0.15
C ILE A 94 11.04 13.66 1.14
N ASP A 95 11.49 14.56 2.01
CA ASP A 95 10.59 15.40 2.82
C ASP A 95 11.12 16.84 2.88
N SER A 96 10.35 17.73 3.51
CA SER A 96 10.66 19.14 3.68
C SER A 96 11.94 19.39 4.48
N THR A 97 12.28 18.51 5.42
CA THR A 97 13.53 18.52 6.19
C THR A 97 14.16 17.13 6.23
N ILE A 98 15.47 17.09 6.43
CA ILE A 98 16.18 15.82 6.51
C ILE A 98 15.74 15.00 7.73
N GLU A 99 15.40 15.65 8.83
CA GLU A 99 14.91 15.00 10.04
C GLU A 99 13.60 14.26 9.79
N GLN A 100 12.69 14.83 8.98
CA GLN A 100 11.43 14.17 8.61
C GLN A 100 11.69 12.99 7.68
N ALA A 101 12.57 13.13 6.71
CA ALA A 101 12.95 12.04 5.81
C ALA A 101 13.60 10.88 6.57
N GLU A 102 14.52 11.17 7.49
CA GLU A 102 15.16 10.18 8.36
C GLU A 102 14.17 9.51 9.31
N LYS A 103 13.20 10.25 9.84
CA LYS A 103 12.11 9.69 10.65
C LYS A 103 11.27 8.69 9.85
N GLY A 104 11.00 8.98 8.58
CA GLY A 104 10.33 8.04 7.67
C GLY A 104 11.14 6.76 7.45
N LYS A 105 12.46 6.87 7.26
CA LYS A 105 13.35 5.69 7.19
C LYS A 105 13.40 4.92 8.50
N ALA A 106 13.42 5.60 9.66
CA ALA A 106 13.41 4.96 10.98
C ALA A 106 12.14 4.10 11.21
N TYR A 107 11.01 4.47 10.61
CA TYR A 107 9.81 3.62 10.62
C TYR A 107 10.08 2.25 9.98
N SER A 108 10.75 2.23 8.82
CA SER A 108 11.16 0.99 8.13
C SER A 108 12.12 0.16 8.99
N ALA A 109 13.09 0.81 9.62
CA ALA A 109 14.04 0.14 10.53
C ALA A 109 13.31 -0.57 11.69
N LYS A 110 12.31 0.10 12.28
CA LYS A 110 11.50 -0.47 13.37
C LYS A 110 10.70 -1.70 12.93
N LEU A 111 10.15 -1.70 11.71
CA LEU A 111 9.43 -2.86 11.17
C LEU A 111 10.39 -4.03 10.91
N LEU A 112 11.54 -3.75 10.30
CA LEU A 112 12.57 -4.76 10.02
C LEU A 112 13.13 -5.39 11.30
N ALA A 113 13.39 -4.59 12.33
CA ALA A 113 13.82 -5.11 13.63
C ALA A 113 12.83 -6.12 14.22
N ARG A 114 11.53 -5.85 14.12
CA ARG A 114 10.48 -6.79 14.56
C ARG A 114 10.45 -8.08 13.74
N GLU A 115 10.77 -8.02 12.45
CA GLU A 115 10.88 -9.23 11.59
C GLU A 115 12.09 -10.08 12.00
N VAL A 116 13.20 -9.44 12.37
CA VAL A 116 14.40 -10.12 12.89
C VAL A 116 14.11 -10.77 14.25
N GLU A 117 13.51 -10.03 15.20
CA GLU A 117 13.10 -10.57 16.52
C GLU A 117 12.21 -11.80 16.41
N LYS A 118 11.32 -11.84 15.39
CA LYS A 118 10.43 -12.98 15.12
C LYS A 118 11.08 -14.12 14.35
N GLY A 119 12.37 -14.01 14.01
CA GLY A 119 13.10 -15.00 13.21
C GLY A 119 12.64 -15.11 11.76
N ARG A 120 11.89 -14.12 11.24
CA ARG A 120 11.39 -14.12 9.85
C ARG A 120 12.42 -13.60 8.86
N ARG A 121 13.46 -12.92 9.36
CA ARG A 121 14.53 -12.31 8.57
C ARG A 121 15.82 -12.31 9.36
N THR A 122 16.98 -12.39 8.67
CA THR A 122 18.27 -12.18 9.29
C THR A 122 18.57 -10.69 9.44
N GLN A 123 19.49 -10.34 10.34
CA GLN A 123 19.95 -8.95 10.51
C GLN A 123 20.52 -8.40 9.20
N GLU A 124 21.34 -9.16 8.51
CA GLU A 124 21.95 -8.80 7.23
C GLU A 124 20.89 -8.50 6.16
N GLN A 125 19.83 -9.33 6.07
CA GLN A 125 18.73 -9.10 5.14
C GLN A 125 17.96 -7.81 5.48
N ALA A 126 17.77 -7.50 6.76
CA ALA A 126 17.11 -6.29 7.20
C ALA A 126 17.94 -5.04 6.83
N GLU A 127 19.22 -5.07 7.07
CA GLU A 127 20.17 -4.01 6.71
C GLU A 127 20.22 -3.78 5.18
N ALA A 128 20.24 -4.85 4.40
CA ALA A 128 20.21 -4.77 2.94
C ALA A 128 18.92 -4.10 2.41
N VAL A 129 17.77 -4.33 3.05
CA VAL A 129 16.51 -3.63 2.71
C VAL A 129 16.60 -2.17 3.10
N LEU A 130 17.05 -1.85 4.31
CA LEU A 130 17.14 -0.49 4.83
C LEU A 130 18.12 0.38 4.03
N ALA A 131 19.19 -0.22 3.52
CA ALA A 131 20.18 0.45 2.67
C ALA A 131 19.59 0.96 1.33
N ARG A 132 18.51 0.37 0.84
CA ARG A 132 17.82 0.81 -0.37
C ARG A 132 17.02 2.10 -0.18
N ILE A 133 16.73 2.51 1.07
CA ILE A 133 15.98 3.73 1.36
C ILE A 133 16.96 4.86 1.64
N ARG A 134 16.98 5.86 0.76
CA ARG A 134 17.80 7.07 0.88
C ARG A 134 16.95 8.27 1.27
N PRO A 135 16.99 8.68 2.53
CA PRO A 135 16.31 9.91 2.96
C PRO A 135 17.08 11.13 2.47
N THR A 136 16.38 12.14 1.95
CA THR A 136 16.99 13.36 1.44
C THR A 136 15.98 14.51 1.37
N THR A 137 16.49 15.73 1.18
CA THR A 137 15.70 16.91 0.80
C THR A 137 15.99 17.35 -0.63
N ASP A 138 16.97 16.71 -1.27
CA ASP A 138 17.49 17.08 -2.59
C ASP A 138 16.73 16.35 -3.70
N TYR A 139 15.94 17.11 -4.47
CA TYR A 139 15.19 16.61 -5.61
C TYR A 139 16.06 16.13 -6.77
N ALA A 140 17.32 16.62 -6.90
CA ALA A 140 18.22 16.14 -7.94
C ALA A 140 18.48 14.63 -7.85
N GLN A 141 18.33 14.03 -6.68
CA GLN A 141 18.45 12.57 -6.50
C GLN A 141 17.34 11.75 -7.17
N LEU A 142 16.25 12.41 -7.61
CA LEU A 142 15.20 11.77 -8.41
C LEU A 142 15.63 11.55 -9.88
N GLU A 143 16.73 12.10 -10.32
CA GLU A 143 17.21 11.86 -11.68
C GLU A 143 17.31 10.36 -11.97
N GLY A 144 16.72 9.93 -13.10
CA GLY A 144 16.65 8.52 -13.48
C GLY A 144 15.65 7.68 -12.66
N ALA A 145 14.75 8.30 -11.89
CA ALA A 145 13.64 7.56 -11.27
C ALA A 145 12.66 7.06 -12.34
N ASP A 146 12.27 5.79 -12.22
CA ASP A 146 11.29 5.16 -13.12
C ASP A 146 9.85 5.55 -12.77
N LEU A 147 9.61 5.94 -11.53
CA LEU A 147 8.31 6.32 -10.98
C LEU A 147 8.50 7.26 -9.79
N VAL A 148 7.61 8.23 -9.66
CA VAL A 148 7.52 9.09 -8.47
C VAL A 148 6.11 9.00 -7.88
N ILE A 149 6.03 8.77 -6.58
CA ILE A 149 4.77 8.72 -5.81
C ILE A 149 4.73 9.93 -4.88
N GLU A 150 3.70 10.76 -5.02
CA GLU A 150 3.41 11.86 -4.13
C GLU A 150 2.55 11.38 -2.94
N ALA A 151 3.04 11.63 -1.72
CA ALA A 151 2.41 11.27 -0.45
C ALA A 151 2.55 12.39 0.60
N VAL A 152 2.61 13.65 0.15
CA VAL A 152 2.67 14.82 1.03
C VAL A 152 1.31 15.15 1.63
N PHE A 153 1.29 16.13 2.53
CA PHE A 153 0.05 16.59 3.15
C PHE A 153 -0.98 17.05 2.10
N GLU A 154 -2.27 16.75 2.33
CA GLU A 154 -3.38 17.02 1.41
C GLU A 154 -3.69 18.53 1.32
N HIS A 155 -2.78 19.29 0.70
CA HIS A 155 -2.89 20.72 0.49
C HIS A 155 -2.43 21.10 -0.92
N ARG A 156 -3.30 21.73 -1.69
CA ARG A 156 -3.11 22.01 -3.12
C ARG A 156 -1.78 22.70 -3.45
N ALA A 157 -1.44 23.76 -2.68
CA ALA A 157 -0.22 24.51 -2.92
C ALA A 157 1.05 23.69 -2.63
N ILE A 158 1.03 22.86 -1.59
CA ILE A 158 2.15 21.97 -1.26
C ILE A 158 2.33 20.93 -2.37
N LYS A 159 1.23 20.28 -2.82
CA LYS A 159 1.27 19.31 -3.92
C LYS A 159 1.80 19.92 -5.20
N ALA A 160 1.33 21.10 -5.57
CA ALA A 160 1.79 21.81 -6.76
C ALA A 160 3.30 22.12 -6.71
N ASP A 161 3.80 22.59 -5.56
CA ASP A 161 5.22 22.92 -5.37
C ASP A 161 6.11 21.67 -5.47
N VAL A 162 5.78 20.60 -4.73
CA VAL A 162 6.60 19.38 -4.74
C VAL A 162 6.56 18.66 -6.08
N THR A 163 5.40 18.68 -6.77
CA THR A 163 5.25 18.11 -8.11
C THR A 163 6.10 18.88 -9.10
N ALA A 164 6.03 20.22 -9.11
CA ALA A 164 6.84 21.05 -10.01
C ALA A 164 8.34 20.82 -9.80
N LYS A 165 8.80 20.68 -8.55
CA LYS A 165 10.21 20.39 -8.24
C LYS A 165 10.62 19.01 -8.74
N ALA A 166 9.77 17.99 -8.60
CA ALA A 166 10.05 16.66 -9.10
C ALA A 166 10.08 16.63 -10.64
N GLU A 167 9.07 17.22 -11.30
CA GLU A 167 8.97 17.28 -12.77
C GLU A 167 10.14 18.02 -13.43
N ALA A 168 10.81 18.92 -12.70
CA ALA A 168 11.99 19.62 -13.20
C ALA A 168 13.21 18.70 -13.40
N VAL A 169 13.25 17.55 -12.74
CA VAL A 169 14.43 16.65 -12.72
C VAL A 169 14.15 15.24 -13.25
N ILE A 170 12.88 14.81 -13.28
CA ILE A 170 12.51 13.49 -13.82
C ILE A 170 12.29 13.56 -15.33
N PRO A 171 12.55 12.47 -16.09
CA PRO A 171 12.21 12.39 -17.50
C PRO A 171 10.70 12.52 -17.73
N LYS A 172 10.30 13.13 -18.86
CA LYS A 172 8.88 13.27 -19.24
C LYS A 172 8.14 11.94 -19.46
N THR A 173 8.88 10.84 -19.46
CA THR A 173 8.37 9.47 -19.67
C THR A 173 8.39 8.63 -18.39
N SER A 174 8.67 9.24 -17.25
CA SER A 174 8.66 8.58 -15.94
C SER A 174 7.26 8.58 -15.33
#